data_c79587b113ad2e4f0b7834eb0b5f0a4f
#
_entry.id   c79587b113ad2e4f0b7834eb0b5f0a4f
#
_cell.length_a   1.000
_cell.length_b   1.000
_cell.length_c   1.000
_cell.angle_alpha   90.00
_cell.angle_beta   90.00
_cell.angle_gamma   90.00
#
_symmetry.space_group_name_H-M   'P 1'
#
loop_
_entity.id
_entity.type
_entity.pdbx_description
1 polymer ?
#
loop_
_entity_poly.entity_id
_entity_poly.type
_entity_poly.pdbx_seq_one_letter_code
_entity_poly.pdbx_strand_id
1 'polypeptide(L)'
;MKVVLFCGGLGMRMRESADSVAPKPMAMVGERPLLWHVMRYYAHFGHKDFIICLGYGASAVKDFFLNYDETRSNDFVIENGARDIKLFKTDISEWRITLIDTGLNSPIGERLRRVRRFVEDEPMFLANYADVLTNAQLPDMIERFEASSAIASLLAVPPKSSHHVVDIDDSGLITQVTPMQDLRQWENGGYFALRPEIFDYLYEGEDLVEDAIMRLVPLGRVLAYPYKGYWSPADTVKERAQLEEMYHRGTCPWMIWDPDRSAMTPPLSAALPGPEGQGSPASISGSG
;
A
#
# COMPACT_ATOMS: atom_id res chain seq x y z
N MET A 1 -7.99 15.98 3.48
CA MET A 1 -8.43 14.97 4.49
C MET A 1 -7.25 14.55 5.32
N LYS A 2 -7.49 14.11 6.55
CA LYS A 2 -6.49 13.48 7.42
C LYS A 2 -6.20 12.05 6.99
N VAL A 3 -4.96 11.60 7.23
CA VAL A 3 -4.50 10.25 6.87
C VAL A 3 -3.97 9.56 8.12
N VAL A 4 -4.57 8.43 8.50
CA VAL A 4 -4.13 7.58 9.62
C VAL A 4 -3.18 6.50 9.08
N LEU A 5 -1.97 6.41 9.63
CA LEU A 5 -0.95 5.47 9.21
C LEU A 5 -0.61 4.49 10.34
N PHE A 6 -0.77 3.18 10.09
CA PHE A 6 -0.56 2.15 11.10
C PHE A 6 0.89 1.65 11.09
N CYS A 7 1.73 2.24 11.94
CA CYS A 7 3.17 1.98 12.02
C CYS A 7 3.61 1.15 13.25
N GLY A 8 2.71 0.39 13.86
CA GLY A 8 2.97 -0.27 15.14
C GLY A 8 3.14 -1.78 15.13
N GLY A 9 3.09 -2.45 13.97
CA GLY A 9 3.20 -3.91 13.86
C GLY A 9 4.60 -4.44 14.20
N LEU A 10 4.67 -5.67 14.76
CA LEU A 10 5.94 -6.32 15.15
C LEU A 10 6.85 -6.70 13.98
N GLY A 11 6.33 -6.74 12.73
CA GLY A 11 7.11 -6.99 11.52
C GLY A 11 7.91 -8.31 11.51
N MET A 12 7.46 -9.34 12.22
CA MET A 12 8.22 -10.58 12.47
C MET A 12 8.71 -11.30 11.21
N ARG A 13 8.05 -11.11 10.07
CA ARG A 13 8.41 -11.75 8.79
C ARG A 13 9.62 -11.12 8.08
N MET A 14 10.04 -9.94 8.52
CA MET A 14 11.14 -9.16 7.90
C MET A 14 12.39 -9.04 8.78
N ARG A 15 12.48 -9.77 9.87
CA ARG A 15 13.67 -9.72 10.74
C ARG A 15 14.80 -10.53 10.10
N GLU A 16 15.78 -9.84 9.52
CA GLU A 16 17.04 -10.45 9.06
C GLU A 16 17.96 -10.84 10.22
N SER A 17 17.79 -10.20 11.38
CA SER A 17 18.49 -10.53 12.63
C SER A 17 17.63 -10.14 13.84
N ALA A 18 17.88 -10.76 14.98
CA ALA A 18 17.23 -10.44 16.25
C ALA A 18 17.48 -8.99 16.71
N ASP A 19 18.48 -8.31 16.14
CA ASP A 19 18.92 -6.96 16.49
C ASP A 19 18.31 -5.85 15.62
N SER A 20 17.48 -6.19 14.61
CA SER A 20 16.78 -5.20 13.78
C SER A 20 15.67 -4.53 14.59
N VAL A 21 15.96 -3.36 15.16
CA VAL A 21 15.04 -2.57 16.00
C VAL A 21 14.04 -1.75 15.17
N ALA A 22 14.29 -1.56 13.87
CA ALA A 22 13.45 -0.72 13.02
C ALA A 22 12.13 -1.42 12.67
N PRO A 23 10.97 -0.75 12.83
CA PRO A 23 9.70 -1.29 12.39
C PRO A 23 9.64 -1.32 10.85
N LYS A 24 8.82 -2.22 10.30
CA LYS A 24 8.66 -2.44 8.86
C LYS A 24 8.45 -1.15 8.04
N PRO A 25 7.60 -0.17 8.44
CA PRO A 25 7.47 1.08 7.72
C PRO A 25 8.74 1.92 7.62
N MET A 26 9.75 1.63 8.45
CA MET A 26 11.06 2.29 8.42
C MET A 26 12.09 1.56 7.56
N ALA A 27 11.70 0.47 6.88
CA ALA A 27 12.57 -0.18 5.90
C ALA A 27 12.86 0.79 4.74
N MET A 28 14.13 0.94 4.40
CA MET A 28 14.57 1.87 3.36
C MET A 28 14.21 1.37 1.96
N VAL A 29 13.82 2.30 1.10
CA VAL A 29 13.72 2.14 -0.35
C VAL A 29 14.43 3.35 -0.95
N GLY A 30 15.64 3.15 -1.44
CA GLY A 30 16.56 4.23 -1.77
C GLY A 30 16.88 5.10 -0.55
N GLU A 31 16.77 6.41 -0.71
CA GLU A 31 17.17 7.38 0.32
C GLU A 31 16.12 7.58 1.44
N ARG A 32 14.93 6.98 1.33
CA ARG A 32 13.82 7.22 2.24
C ARG A 32 13.12 5.94 2.67
N PRO A 33 12.54 5.90 3.89
CA PRO A 33 11.80 4.73 4.34
C PRO A 33 10.44 4.59 3.64
N LEU A 34 9.89 3.37 3.63
CA LEU A 34 8.55 3.07 3.06
C LEU A 34 7.48 4.04 3.53
N LEU A 35 7.46 4.35 4.83
CA LEU A 35 6.54 5.32 5.43
C LEU A 35 6.56 6.66 4.68
N TRP A 36 7.74 7.17 4.37
CA TRP A 36 7.88 8.42 3.64
C TRP A 36 7.28 8.33 2.22
N HIS A 37 7.52 7.24 1.51
CA HIS A 37 6.94 7.02 0.18
C HIS A 37 5.41 6.98 0.22
N VAL A 38 4.83 6.30 1.21
CA VAL A 38 3.38 6.29 1.44
C VAL A 38 2.85 7.69 1.72
N MET A 39 3.52 8.46 2.58
CA MET A 39 3.11 9.83 2.91
C MET A 39 3.24 10.76 1.68
N ARG A 40 4.28 10.61 0.86
CA ARG A 40 4.45 11.36 -0.40
C ARG A 40 3.33 11.07 -1.40
N TYR A 41 2.89 9.82 -1.49
CA TYR A 41 1.73 9.46 -2.32
C TYR A 41 0.48 10.25 -1.90
N TYR A 42 0.14 10.27 -0.62
CA TYR A 42 -1.00 11.05 -0.13
C TYR A 42 -0.81 12.56 -0.30
N ALA A 43 0.38 13.05 -0.03
CA ALA A 43 0.72 14.47 -0.17
C ALA A 43 0.64 14.96 -1.63
N HIS A 44 0.94 14.08 -2.61
CA HIS A 44 0.77 14.37 -4.04
C HIS A 44 -0.68 14.71 -4.39
N PHE A 45 -1.65 14.04 -3.75
CA PHE A 45 -3.08 14.34 -3.88
C PHE A 45 -3.60 15.41 -2.91
N GLY A 46 -2.70 16.13 -2.22
CA GLY A 46 -3.06 17.25 -1.33
C GLY A 46 -3.41 16.84 0.10
N HIS A 47 -3.26 15.56 0.49
CA HIS A 47 -3.51 15.09 1.85
C HIS A 47 -2.21 15.11 2.66
N LYS A 48 -2.02 16.18 3.46
CA LYS A 48 -0.76 16.51 4.15
C LYS A 48 -0.88 16.52 5.68
N ASP A 49 -2.02 16.12 6.25
CA ASP A 49 -2.24 15.97 7.69
C ASP A 49 -2.24 14.49 8.07
N PHE A 50 -1.14 14.05 8.70
CA PHE A 50 -0.86 12.66 9.00
C PHE A 50 -0.98 12.38 10.50
N ILE A 51 -1.63 11.27 10.85
CA ILE A 51 -1.73 10.73 12.20
C ILE A 51 -1.07 9.36 12.19
N ILE A 52 0.09 9.25 12.80
CA ILE A 52 0.91 8.04 12.80
C ILE A 52 0.67 7.27 14.10
N CYS A 53 0.06 6.09 13.97
CA CYS A 53 -0.18 5.16 15.06
C CYS A 53 1.09 4.37 15.36
N LEU A 54 1.78 4.68 16.43
CA LEU A 54 3.03 4.05 16.84
C LEU A 54 2.79 2.82 17.72
N GLY A 55 3.78 1.94 17.75
CA GLY A 55 3.85 0.76 18.60
C GLY A 55 5.29 0.26 18.66
N TYR A 56 5.56 -0.94 18.13
CA TYR A 56 6.93 -1.44 18.05
C TYR A 56 7.82 -0.51 17.23
N GLY A 57 9.04 -0.22 17.74
CA GLY A 57 10.01 0.63 17.07
C GLY A 57 9.58 2.12 16.96
N ALA A 58 8.70 2.58 17.84
CA ALA A 58 8.21 3.97 17.87
C ALA A 58 9.33 5.02 17.90
N SER A 59 10.45 4.75 18.58
CA SER A 59 11.62 5.63 18.61
C SER A 59 12.19 5.87 17.22
N ALA A 60 12.35 4.82 16.41
CA ALA A 60 12.91 4.95 15.07
C ALA A 60 12.06 5.86 14.16
N VAL A 61 10.73 5.79 14.29
CA VAL A 61 9.82 6.69 13.55
C VAL A 61 9.94 8.13 14.04
N LYS A 62 9.99 8.33 15.38
CA LYS A 62 10.14 9.66 15.98
C LYS A 62 11.49 10.28 15.61
N ASP A 63 12.57 9.52 15.72
CA ASP A 63 13.93 9.98 15.42
C ASP A 63 14.07 10.37 13.94
N PHE A 64 13.42 9.63 13.04
CA PHE A 64 13.40 9.96 11.61
C PHE A 64 12.81 11.36 11.36
N PHE A 65 11.66 11.69 11.94
CA PHE A 65 11.01 13.00 11.71
C PHE A 65 11.66 14.13 12.51
N LEU A 66 12.17 13.85 13.72
CA LEU A 66 12.85 14.85 14.54
C LEU A 66 14.21 15.27 13.95
N ASN A 67 14.88 14.34 13.24
CA ASN A 67 16.17 14.56 12.59
C ASN A 67 16.03 14.56 11.07
N TYR A 68 14.87 14.99 10.55
CA TYR A 68 14.61 14.98 9.12
C TYR A 68 15.53 15.93 8.38
N ASP A 69 16.25 15.40 7.39
CA ASP A 69 17.18 16.15 6.56
C ASP A 69 16.68 16.18 5.10
N GLU A 70 16.18 17.32 4.67
CA GLU A 70 15.63 17.51 3.31
C GLU A 70 16.72 17.45 2.23
N THR A 71 18.00 17.68 2.58
CA THR A 71 19.11 17.61 1.61
C THR A 71 19.33 16.20 1.05
N ARG A 72 18.84 15.17 1.73
CA ARG A 72 18.96 13.76 1.27
C ARG A 72 18.11 13.43 0.06
N SER A 73 17.02 14.15 -0.18
CA SER A 73 16.05 13.88 -1.26
C SER A 73 15.82 15.07 -2.18
N ASN A 74 16.51 16.19 -1.95
CA ASN A 74 16.35 17.40 -2.75
C ASN A 74 17.70 17.98 -3.17
N ASP A 75 17.74 18.57 -4.36
CA ASP A 75 18.88 19.35 -4.81
C ASP A 75 18.95 20.69 -4.03
N PHE A 76 20.17 21.16 -3.79
CA PHE A 76 20.41 22.38 -3.01
C PHE A 76 21.69 23.10 -3.43
N VAL A 77 21.78 24.37 -3.05
CA VAL A 77 23.00 25.17 -3.17
C VAL A 77 23.63 25.36 -1.80
N ILE A 78 24.95 25.25 -1.74
CA ILE A 78 25.74 25.59 -0.56
C ILE A 78 26.45 26.94 -0.78
N GLU A 79 26.23 27.86 0.14
CA GLU A 79 26.86 29.17 0.13
C GLU A 79 27.63 29.42 1.45
N ASN A 80 28.50 30.44 1.45
CA ASN A 80 29.21 30.91 2.64
C ASN A 80 29.95 29.81 3.44
N GLY A 81 30.57 28.84 2.73
CA GLY A 81 31.31 27.77 3.37
C GLY A 81 30.43 26.81 4.18
N ALA A 82 29.32 26.41 3.59
CA ALA A 82 28.28 25.51 4.15
C ALA A 82 27.50 26.10 5.34
N ARG A 83 27.52 27.44 5.50
CA ARG A 83 26.68 28.11 6.51
C ARG A 83 25.25 28.30 6.06
N ASP A 84 25.06 28.46 4.75
CA ASP A 84 23.74 28.64 4.14
C ASP A 84 23.47 27.51 3.16
N ILE A 85 22.35 26.81 3.35
CA ILE A 85 21.83 25.77 2.47
C ILE A 85 20.49 26.26 1.91
N LYS A 86 20.37 26.31 0.59
CA LYS A 86 19.14 26.68 -0.11
C LYS A 86 18.63 25.51 -0.93
N LEU A 87 17.54 24.90 -0.50
CA LEU A 87 16.86 23.82 -1.22
C LEU A 87 16.14 24.36 -2.45
N PHE A 88 16.21 23.66 -3.58
CA PHE A 88 15.41 23.98 -4.77
C PHE A 88 13.95 23.53 -4.63
N LYS A 89 13.71 22.48 -3.85
CA LYS A 89 12.38 21.96 -3.52
C LYS A 89 12.37 21.54 -2.06
N THR A 90 11.17 21.48 -1.49
CA THR A 90 10.94 20.90 -0.16
C THR A 90 10.01 19.71 -0.28
N ASP A 91 10.09 18.74 0.62
CA ASP A 91 9.26 17.55 0.58
C ASP A 91 8.24 17.46 1.73
N ILE A 92 8.59 17.84 2.96
CA ILE A 92 7.67 17.72 4.12
C ILE A 92 7.32 19.06 4.80
N SER A 93 7.78 20.19 4.28
CA SER A 93 7.60 21.51 4.93
C SER A 93 6.14 21.88 5.19
N GLU A 94 5.21 21.38 4.37
CA GLU A 94 3.77 21.63 4.51
C GLU A 94 3.03 20.49 5.24
N TRP A 95 3.76 19.47 5.74
CA TRP A 95 3.11 18.36 6.40
C TRP A 95 2.85 18.65 7.87
N ARG A 96 1.67 18.29 8.32
CA ARG A 96 1.35 18.18 9.74
C ARG A 96 1.45 16.73 10.16
N ILE A 97 2.31 16.40 11.11
CA ILE A 97 2.56 15.03 11.53
C ILE A 97 2.25 14.91 13.01
N THR A 98 1.27 14.07 13.34
CA THR A 98 0.87 13.75 14.71
C THR A 98 1.31 12.32 15.02
N LEU A 99 2.16 12.14 16.02
CA LEU A 99 2.75 10.86 16.42
C LEU A 99 2.07 10.40 17.72
N ILE A 100 1.33 9.29 17.68
CA ILE A 100 0.56 8.78 18.81
C ILE A 100 0.99 7.37 19.17
N ASP A 101 1.39 7.14 20.41
CA ASP A 101 1.60 5.78 20.92
C ASP A 101 0.24 5.10 21.09
N THR A 102 0.03 4.07 20.30
CA THR A 102 -1.21 3.27 20.30
C THR A 102 -1.02 1.89 20.91
N GLY A 103 0.10 1.68 21.58
CA GLY A 103 0.42 0.44 22.29
C GLY A 103 1.13 -0.60 21.41
N LEU A 104 1.97 -1.41 22.05
CA LEU A 104 2.85 -2.36 21.38
C LEU A 104 2.05 -3.47 20.66
N ASN A 105 1.08 -4.05 21.33
CA ASN A 105 0.35 -5.24 20.88
C ASN A 105 -1.08 -4.94 20.40
N SER A 106 -1.41 -3.67 20.19
CA SER A 106 -2.75 -3.29 19.75
C SER A 106 -3.00 -3.77 18.33
N PRO A 107 -4.13 -4.42 18.02
CA PRO A 107 -4.56 -4.70 16.66
C PRO A 107 -4.90 -3.39 15.92
N ILE A 108 -5.06 -3.45 14.61
CA ILE A 108 -5.24 -2.27 13.76
C ILE A 108 -6.50 -1.46 14.16
N GLY A 109 -7.60 -2.13 14.46
CA GLY A 109 -8.82 -1.48 14.90
C GLY A 109 -8.65 -0.73 16.22
N GLU A 110 -7.98 -1.33 17.20
CA GLU A 110 -7.70 -0.65 18.47
C GLU A 110 -6.78 0.57 18.28
N ARG A 111 -5.81 0.51 17.36
CA ARG A 111 -4.99 1.68 17.01
C ARG A 111 -5.84 2.81 16.43
N LEU A 112 -6.74 2.48 15.52
CA LEU A 112 -7.69 3.43 14.96
C LEU A 112 -8.58 4.04 16.05
N ARG A 113 -9.11 3.22 16.97
CA ARG A 113 -9.94 3.68 18.09
C ARG A 113 -9.22 4.69 19.00
N ARG A 114 -7.93 4.47 19.27
CA ARG A 114 -7.11 5.37 20.10
C ARG A 114 -6.84 6.73 19.46
N VAL A 115 -6.95 6.84 18.15
CA VAL A 115 -6.80 8.11 17.43
C VAL A 115 -8.14 8.71 17.00
N ARG A 116 -9.27 8.14 17.39
CA ARG A 116 -10.63 8.58 17.06
C ARG A 116 -10.79 10.10 17.18
N ARG A 117 -10.39 10.69 18.31
CA ARG A 117 -10.51 12.14 18.60
C ARG A 117 -9.87 13.07 17.56
N PHE A 118 -9.00 12.54 16.68
CA PHE A 118 -8.36 13.34 15.65
C PHE A 118 -9.11 13.31 14.32
N VAL A 119 -10.05 12.36 14.14
CA VAL A 119 -10.73 12.11 12.88
C VAL A 119 -12.27 12.06 13.00
N GLU A 120 -12.83 12.03 14.20
CA GLU A 120 -14.28 11.86 14.39
C GLU A 120 -15.13 13.06 13.93
N ASP A 121 -14.54 14.25 13.82
CA ASP A 121 -15.20 15.45 13.29
C ASP A 121 -15.01 15.64 11.78
N GLU A 122 -14.26 14.76 11.11
CA GLU A 122 -14.08 14.81 9.66
C GLU A 122 -15.29 14.15 8.96
N PRO A 123 -15.73 14.62 7.78
CA PRO A 123 -16.76 13.92 7.03
C PRO A 123 -16.31 12.52 6.56
N MET A 124 -15.02 12.39 6.34
CA MET A 124 -14.30 11.14 6.06
C MET A 124 -12.80 11.34 6.27
N PHE A 125 -12.08 10.25 6.42
CA PHE A 125 -10.63 10.23 6.54
C PHE A 125 -10.03 9.02 5.82
N LEU A 126 -8.72 9.07 5.59
CA LEU A 126 -7.98 8.00 4.93
C LEU A 126 -7.19 7.19 5.95
N ALA A 127 -6.97 5.92 5.68
CA ALA A 127 -6.13 5.07 6.51
C ALA A 127 -5.27 4.12 5.66
N ASN A 128 -4.08 3.70 6.17
CA ASN A 128 -3.15 2.87 5.43
C ASN A 128 -2.25 2.05 6.35
N TYR A 129 -1.83 0.87 5.89
CA TYR A 129 -0.91 -0.02 6.62
C TYR A 129 0.54 0.47 6.66
N ALA A 130 0.87 1.55 5.94
CA ALA A 130 2.19 2.20 5.93
C ALA A 130 3.36 1.35 5.39
N ASP A 131 3.10 0.23 4.73
CA ASP A 131 4.08 -0.71 4.21
C ASP A 131 3.80 -1.21 2.78
N VAL A 132 2.90 -0.52 2.08
CA VAL A 132 2.43 -0.87 0.74
C VAL A 132 2.55 0.33 -0.19
N LEU A 133 3.12 0.13 -1.37
CA LEU A 133 3.29 1.16 -2.40
C LEU A 133 2.36 0.91 -3.60
N THR A 134 1.77 1.98 -4.13
CA THR A 134 0.86 1.93 -5.28
C THR A 134 0.91 3.21 -6.12
N ASN A 135 0.45 3.13 -7.36
CA ASN A 135 0.15 4.28 -8.22
C ASN A 135 -1.36 4.42 -8.48
N ALA A 136 -2.21 3.87 -7.63
CA ALA A 136 -3.67 4.01 -7.74
C ALA A 136 -4.07 5.49 -7.72
N GLN A 137 -5.12 5.82 -8.47
CA GLN A 137 -5.67 7.18 -8.51
C GLN A 137 -6.57 7.39 -7.29
N LEU A 138 -6.01 7.96 -6.23
CA LEU A 138 -6.71 8.18 -4.97
C LEU A 138 -7.98 9.06 -5.14
N PRO A 139 -7.99 10.11 -5.99
CA PRO A 139 -9.21 10.90 -6.22
C PRO A 139 -10.38 10.06 -6.71
N ASP A 140 -10.16 9.11 -7.61
CA ASP A 140 -11.23 8.24 -8.14
C ASP A 140 -11.83 7.35 -7.05
N MET A 141 -10.98 6.83 -6.15
CA MET A 141 -11.42 6.03 -4.99
C MET A 141 -12.27 6.88 -4.04
N ILE A 142 -11.84 8.10 -3.78
CA ILE A 142 -12.54 9.05 -2.91
C ILE A 142 -13.88 9.43 -3.51
N GLU A 143 -13.94 9.86 -4.77
CA GLU A 143 -15.17 10.25 -5.48
C GLU A 143 -16.21 9.13 -5.44
N ARG A 144 -15.79 7.89 -5.73
CA ARG A 144 -16.70 6.73 -5.67
C ARG A 144 -17.20 6.46 -4.26
N PHE A 145 -16.34 6.65 -3.25
CA PHE A 145 -16.74 6.49 -1.86
C PHE A 145 -17.69 7.59 -1.41
N GLU A 146 -17.43 8.86 -1.77
CA GLU A 146 -18.32 10.00 -1.49
C GLU A 146 -19.72 9.80 -2.06
N ALA A 147 -19.80 9.30 -3.29
CA ALA A 147 -21.07 9.03 -3.97
C ALA A 147 -21.84 7.81 -3.40
N SER A 148 -21.25 7.05 -2.48
CA SER A 148 -21.84 5.85 -1.90
C SER A 148 -22.39 6.10 -0.49
N SER A 149 -23.23 5.17 0.00
CA SER A 149 -23.65 5.11 1.40
C SER A 149 -22.72 4.24 2.26
N ALA A 150 -21.59 3.77 1.73
CA ALA A 150 -20.66 2.91 2.46
C ALA A 150 -20.02 3.64 3.64
N ILE A 151 -19.67 2.92 4.69
CA ILE A 151 -18.93 3.42 5.86
C ILE A 151 -17.44 3.22 5.67
N ALA A 152 -17.06 2.18 4.93
CA ALA A 152 -15.68 1.87 4.59
C ALA A 152 -15.52 1.62 3.10
N SER A 153 -14.41 2.07 2.54
CA SER A 153 -13.93 1.66 1.21
C SER A 153 -12.50 1.18 1.33
N LEU A 154 -12.14 0.16 0.55
CA LEU A 154 -10.78 -0.35 0.49
C LEU A 154 -10.31 -0.55 -0.95
N LEU A 155 -9.01 -0.36 -1.15
CA LEU A 155 -8.33 -0.74 -2.39
C LEU A 155 -8.35 -2.27 -2.50
N ALA A 156 -8.90 -2.79 -3.59
CA ALA A 156 -8.91 -4.22 -3.88
C ALA A 156 -7.97 -4.51 -5.06
N VAL A 157 -7.04 -5.43 -4.89
CA VAL A 157 -6.03 -5.77 -5.89
C VAL A 157 -6.05 -7.25 -6.23
N PRO A 158 -5.65 -7.65 -7.45
CA PRO A 158 -5.49 -9.07 -7.78
C PRO A 158 -4.40 -9.71 -6.90
N PRO A 159 -4.56 -10.99 -6.51
CA PRO A 159 -3.52 -11.73 -5.79
C PRO A 159 -2.19 -11.74 -6.56
N LYS A 160 -1.09 -11.45 -5.84
CA LYS A 160 0.28 -11.47 -6.41
C LYS A 160 1.04 -12.77 -6.17
N SER A 161 0.35 -13.81 -5.73
CA SER A 161 0.98 -15.10 -5.47
C SER A 161 1.36 -15.82 -6.76
N SER A 162 2.56 -16.39 -6.81
CA SER A 162 2.99 -17.31 -7.87
C SER A 162 2.50 -18.75 -7.63
N HIS A 163 1.71 -18.98 -6.60
CA HIS A 163 1.18 -20.29 -6.28
C HIS A 163 0.03 -20.66 -7.23
N HIS A 164 -0.26 -21.95 -7.28
CA HIS A 164 -1.40 -22.51 -7.99
C HIS A 164 -2.39 -23.07 -6.95
N VAL A 165 -3.66 -22.87 -7.18
CA VAL A 165 -4.74 -23.55 -6.47
C VAL A 165 -5.04 -24.85 -7.21
N VAL A 166 -5.28 -25.91 -6.48
CA VAL A 166 -5.64 -27.21 -7.02
C VAL A 166 -7.02 -27.62 -6.52
N ASP A 167 -7.88 -28.08 -7.43
CA ASP A 167 -9.13 -28.73 -7.07
C ASP A 167 -8.89 -30.21 -7.01
N ILE A 168 -9.42 -30.87 -5.95
CA ILE A 168 -9.19 -32.27 -5.65
C ILE A 168 -10.55 -32.97 -5.51
N ASP A 169 -10.74 -34.11 -6.16
CA ASP A 169 -11.94 -34.95 -5.98
C ASP A 169 -11.89 -35.80 -4.71
N ASP A 170 -13.00 -36.48 -4.42
CA ASP A 170 -13.13 -37.33 -3.22
C ASP A 170 -12.13 -38.52 -3.18
N SER A 171 -11.52 -38.87 -4.32
CA SER A 171 -10.48 -39.92 -4.43
C SER A 171 -9.06 -39.38 -4.19
N GLY A 172 -8.91 -38.05 -4.10
CA GLY A 172 -7.61 -37.35 -3.97
C GLY A 172 -6.92 -37.07 -5.29
N LEU A 173 -7.60 -37.25 -6.44
CA LEU A 173 -7.05 -36.85 -7.74
C LEU A 173 -7.23 -35.36 -7.98
N ILE A 174 -6.21 -34.73 -8.54
CA ILE A 174 -6.27 -33.31 -8.96
C ILE A 174 -7.13 -33.21 -10.22
N THR A 175 -8.21 -32.44 -10.14
CA THR A 175 -9.14 -32.23 -11.25
C THR A 175 -8.86 -30.94 -12.00
N GLN A 176 -8.24 -29.93 -11.33
CA GLN A 176 -7.87 -28.65 -11.94
C GLN A 176 -6.66 -28.05 -11.23
N VAL A 177 -5.82 -27.32 -12.00
CA VAL A 177 -4.73 -26.49 -11.49
C VAL A 177 -4.93 -25.08 -12.06
N THR A 178 -5.12 -24.10 -11.18
CA THR A 178 -5.39 -22.71 -11.59
C THR A 178 -4.34 -21.80 -10.97
N PRO A 179 -3.61 -20.98 -11.77
CA PRO A 179 -2.76 -19.95 -11.22
C PRO A 179 -3.58 -19.00 -10.32
N MET A 180 -3.06 -18.63 -9.17
CA MET A 180 -3.79 -17.82 -8.20
C MET A 180 -4.19 -16.44 -8.79
N GLN A 181 -3.37 -15.89 -9.67
CA GLN A 181 -3.64 -14.65 -10.40
C GLN A 181 -4.84 -14.71 -11.38
N ASP A 182 -5.24 -15.91 -11.79
CA ASP A 182 -6.37 -16.14 -12.70
C ASP A 182 -7.69 -16.37 -11.95
N LEU A 183 -7.62 -16.46 -10.63
CA LEU A 183 -8.81 -16.51 -9.79
C LEU A 183 -9.50 -15.12 -9.78
N ARG A 184 -10.84 -15.16 -9.75
CA ARG A 184 -11.65 -13.92 -9.62
C ARG A 184 -11.69 -13.41 -8.17
N GLN A 185 -10.57 -13.54 -7.47
CA GLN A 185 -10.44 -13.09 -6.08
C GLN A 185 -9.67 -11.78 -6.04
N TRP A 186 -9.91 -11.02 -4.96
CA TRP A 186 -9.27 -9.75 -4.71
C TRP A 186 -8.70 -9.76 -3.30
N GLU A 187 -7.52 -9.18 -3.13
CA GLU A 187 -6.87 -8.97 -1.83
C GLU A 187 -7.08 -7.54 -1.36
N ASN A 188 -7.11 -7.36 -0.05
CA ASN A 188 -7.09 -6.03 0.56
C ASN A 188 -5.74 -5.36 0.31
N GLY A 189 -5.75 -4.27 -0.45
CA GLY A 189 -4.56 -3.52 -0.83
C GLY A 189 -4.01 -2.58 0.24
N GLY A 190 -4.61 -2.53 1.43
CA GLY A 190 -4.09 -1.76 2.57
C GLY A 190 -4.34 -0.26 2.52
N TYR A 191 -5.13 0.25 1.60
CA TYR A 191 -5.57 1.64 1.47
C TYR A 191 -7.06 1.73 1.76
N PHE A 192 -7.45 2.61 2.67
CA PHE A 192 -8.83 2.75 3.12
C PHE A 192 -9.30 4.20 3.04
N ALA A 193 -10.58 4.38 2.72
CA ALA A 193 -11.35 5.59 3.01
C ALA A 193 -12.48 5.21 3.98
N LEU A 194 -12.60 5.94 5.06
CA LEU A 194 -13.48 5.62 6.17
C LEU A 194 -14.32 6.83 6.57
N ARG A 195 -15.58 6.59 6.94
CA ARG A 195 -16.40 7.58 7.63
C ARG A 195 -16.31 7.36 9.14
N PRO A 196 -16.52 8.42 9.97
CA PRO A 196 -16.47 8.31 11.43
C PRO A 196 -17.42 7.27 12.02
N GLU A 197 -18.49 6.93 11.31
CA GLU A 197 -19.43 5.87 11.70
C GLU A 197 -18.77 4.50 11.85
N ILE A 198 -17.54 4.31 11.34
CA ILE A 198 -16.76 3.07 11.56
C ILE A 198 -16.56 2.79 13.06
N PHE A 199 -16.50 3.85 13.88
CA PHE A 199 -16.32 3.72 15.33
C PHE A 199 -17.55 3.15 16.06
N ASP A 200 -18.71 3.13 15.43
CA ASP A 200 -19.91 2.49 15.98
C ASP A 200 -19.86 0.96 15.80
N TYR A 201 -18.97 0.47 14.94
CA TYR A 201 -18.78 -0.94 14.61
C TYR A 201 -17.44 -1.49 15.11
N LEU A 202 -16.64 -0.69 15.78
CA LEU A 202 -15.29 -1.04 16.23
C LEU A 202 -15.19 -0.99 17.76
N TYR A 203 -15.06 -2.16 18.39
CA TYR A 203 -15.00 -2.27 19.83
C TYR A 203 -13.56 -2.37 20.35
N GLU A 204 -13.40 -2.34 21.67
CA GLU A 204 -12.09 -2.41 22.31
C GLU A 204 -11.36 -3.71 22.04
N GLY A 205 -10.09 -3.61 21.64
CA GLY A 205 -9.21 -4.76 21.38
C GLY A 205 -9.44 -5.46 20.05
N GLU A 206 -10.32 -4.94 19.18
CA GLU A 206 -10.66 -5.55 17.90
C GLU A 206 -9.75 -5.10 16.75
N ASP A 207 -9.75 -5.91 15.67
CA ASP A 207 -9.14 -5.57 14.39
C ASP A 207 -10.09 -4.78 13.49
N LEU A 208 -9.53 -3.97 12.59
CA LEU A 208 -10.31 -3.18 11.66
C LEU A 208 -11.02 -4.03 10.60
N VAL A 209 -10.31 -5.00 10.03
CA VAL A 209 -10.82 -5.79 8.89
C VAL A 209 -11.56 -7.01 9.38
N GLU A 210 -10.93 -7.80 10.27
CA GLU A 210 -11.47 -9.08 10.73
C GLU A 210 -12.70 -8.94 11.64
N ASP A 211 -12.90 -7.73 12.21
CA ASP A 211 -14.05 -7.45 13.08
C ASP A 211 -14.96 -6.37 12.49
N ALA A 212 -14.55 -5.10 12.47
CA ALA A 212 -15.42 -3.99 12.13
C ALA A 212 -15.89 -4.03 10.66
N ILE A 213 -14.97 -4.20 9.70
CA ILE A 213 -15.34 -4.29 8.28
C ILE A 213 -16.18 -5.54 8.02
N MET A 214 -15.86 -6.69 8.61
CA MET A 214 -16.66 -7.89 8.44
C MET A 214 -18.10 -7.74 8.98
N ARG A 215 -18.35 -6.94 10.03
CA ARG A 215 -19.71 -6.58 10.48
C ARG A 215 -20.46 -5.72 9.47
N LEU A 216 -19.74 -4.85 8.73
CA LEU A 216 -20.33 -3.95 7.74
C LEU A 216 -20.67 -4.64 6.41
N VAL A 217 -19.98 -5.73 6.07
CA VAL A 217 -20.19 -6.47 4.81
C VAL A 217 -21.64 -6.93 4.63
N PRO A 218 -22.27 -7.64 5.59
CA PRO A 218 -23.67 -8.09 5.42
C PRO A 218 -24.68 -6.93 5.40
N LEU A 219 -24.27 -5.74 5.87
CA LEU A 219 -25.09 -4.53 5.83
C LEU A 219 -24.98 -3.77 4.50
N GLY A 220 -24.12 -4.25 3.57
CA GLY A 220 -23.86 -3.56 2.31
C GLY A 220 -23.15 -2.21 2.48
N ARG A 221 -22.37 -2.02 3.57
CA ARG A 221 -21.74 -0.74 3.93
C ARG A 221 -20.23 -0.71 3.67
N VAL A 222 -19.72 -1.64 2.87
CA VAL A 222 -18.30 -1.71 2.46
C VAL A 222 -18.22 -1.65 0.94
N LEU A 223 -17.42 -0.71 0.43
CA LEU A 223 -17.14 -0.54 -0.99
C LEU A 223 -15.73 -1.04 -1.31
N ALA A 224 -15.56 -1.77 -2.39
CA ALA A 224 -14.24 -2.06 -2.95
C ALA A 224 -13.92 -1.09 -4.09
N TYR A 225 -12.67 -0.63 -4.14
CA TYR A 225 -12.10 0.05 -5.32
C TYR A 225 -11.16 -0.93 -6.04
N PRO A 226 -11.65 -1.66 -7.09
CA PRO A 226 -10.85 -2.62 -7.82
C PRO A 226 -9.75 -1.92 -8.61
N TYR A 227 -8.50 -2.34 -8.40
CA TYR A 227 -7.33 -1.75 -9.04
C TYR A 227 -6.38 -2.82 -9.57
N LYS A 228 -5.99 -2.71 -10.85
CA LYS A 228 -5.09 -3.66 -11.54
C LYS A 228 -3.73 -3.05 -11.92
N GLY A 229 -3.45 -1.82 -11.50
CA GLY A 229 -2.17 -1.17 -11.76
C GLY A 229 -1.07 -1.63 -10.82
N TYR A 230 -0.07 -0.76 -10.64
CA TYR A 230 1.04 -1.08 -9.75
C TYR A 230 0.59 -1.06 -8.28
N TRP A 231 0.84 -2.14 -7.58
CA TRP A 231 0.68 -2.31 -6.16
C TRP A 231 1.75 -3.27 -5.65
N SER A 232 2.45 -2.94 -4.59
CA SER A 232 3.52 -3.78 -4.02
C SER A 232 3.59 -3.65 -2.52
N PRO A 233 3.36 -4.75 -1.79
CA PRO A 233 3.68 -4.81 -0.38
C PRO A 233 5.19 -4.92 -0.20
N ALA A 234 5.68 -4.65 1.01
CA ALA A 234 7.04 -4.89 1.43
C ALA A 234 7.05 -5.85 2.64
N ASP A 235 6.36 -6.99 2.51
CA ASP A 235 6.16 -7.96 3.58
C ASP A 235 7.34 -8.87 3.80
N THR A 236 8.13 -9.08 2.76
CA THR A 236 9.25 -10.01 2.75
C THR A 236 10.55 -9.30 2.34
N VAL A 237 11.69 -9.90 2.70
CA VAL A 237 13.02 -9.44 2.26
C VAL A 237 13.11 -9.38 0.74
N LYS A 238 12.50 -10.36 0.05
CA LYS A 238 12.49 -10.42 -1.42
C LYS A 238 11.73 -9.24 -2.03
N GLU A 239 10.55 -8.92 -1.52
CA GLU A 239 9.75 -7.78 -2.01
C GLU A 239 10.47 -6.45 -1.79
N ARG A 240 11.10 -6.29 -0.62
CA ARG A 240 11.93 -5.11 -0.34
C ARG A 240 13.10 -4.99 -1.30
N ALA A 241 13.84 -6.09 -1.55
CA ALA A 241 14.94 -6.11 -2.49
C ALA A 241 14.49 -5.74 -3.92
N GLN A 242 13.28 -6.16 -4.33
CA GLN A 242 12.70 -5.76 -5.61
C GLN A 242 12.39 -4.25 -5.67
N LEU A 243 11.83 -3.67 -4.61
CA LEU A 243 11.58 -2.22 -4.54
C LEU A 243 12.89 -1.43 -4.61
N GLU A 244 13.93 -1.88 -3.92
CA GLU A 244 15.26 -1.28 -3.92
C GLU A 244 15.90 -1.37 -5.32
N GLU A 245 15.81 -2.52 -5.98
CA GLU A 245 16.29 -2.69 -7.35
C GLU A 245 15.57 -1.76 -8.34
N MET A 246 14.25 -1.64 -8.23
CA MET A 246 13.46 -0.71 -9.04
C MET A 246 13.87 0.75 -8.78
N TYR A 247 14.14 1.11 -7.53
CA TYR A 247 14.61 2.44 -7.16
C TYR A 247 15.97 2.76 -7.81
N HIS A 248 16.93 1.84 -7.74
CA HIS A 248 18.26 2.01 -8.35
C HIS A 248 18.21 2.06 -9.89
N ARG A 249 17.27 1.36 -10.51
CA ARG A 249 17.03 1.43 -11.97
C ARG A 249 16.29 2.70 -12.39
N GLY A 250 15.78 3.50 -11.47
CA GLY A 250 14.97 4.67 -11.77
C GLY A 250 13.54 4.34 -12.25
N THR A 251 13.09 3.09 -12.10
CA THR A 251 11.74 2.63 -12.52
C THR A 251 10.84 2.47 -11.30
N CYS A 252 10.25 3.56 -10.82
CA CYS A 252 9.49 3.63 -9.59
C CYS A 252 8.01 3.99 -9.84
N PRO A 253 7.16 3.05 -10.26
CA PRO A 253 5.76 3.36 -10.62
C PRO A 253 4.97 4.04 -9.50
N TRP A 254 5.33 3.79 -8.24
CA TRP A 254 4.69 4.40 -7.07
C TRP A 254 5.09 5.87 -6.84
N MET A 255 6.18 6.35 -7.47
CA MET A 255 6.67 7.73 -7.30
C MET A 255 5.92 8.68 -8.25
N ILE A 256 4.60 8.68 -8.18
CA ILE A 256 3.72 9.48 -9.04
C ILE A 256 3.96 11.00 -8.95
N TRP A 257 4.63 11.45 -7.90
CA TRP A 257 5.08 12.84 -7.72
C TRP A 257 6.37 13.17 -8.48
N ASP A 258 7.03 12.17 -9.07
CA ASP A 258 8.25 12.28 -9.88
C ASP A 258 7.98 11.67 -11.26
N PRO A 259 7.57 12.50 -12.25
CA PRO A 259 7.22 12.01 -13.59
C PRO A 259 8.36 11.27 -14.29
N ASP A 260 9.61 11.65 -14.05
CA ASP A 260 10.77 11.04 -14.71
C ASP A 260 10.98 9.60 -14.25
N ARG A 261 10.72 9.32 -12.98
CA ARG A 261 10.83 7.98 -12.40
C ARG A 261 9.57 7.12 -12.59
N SER A 262 8.39 7.73 -12.59
CA SER A 262 7.12 7.01 -12.75
C SER A 262 6.83 6.59 -14.19
N ALA A 263 7.28 7.39 -15.18
CA ALA A 263 7.06 7.13 -16.61
C ALA A 263 7.94 6.01 -17.19
N MET A 264 9.04 5.65 -16.54
CA MET A 264 9.94 4.58 -16.97
C MET A 264 9.44 3.17 -16.66
N THR A 265 8.17 3.00 -16.35
CA THR A 265 7.57 1.67 -16.23
C THR A 265 7.54 1.01 -17.60
N PRO A 266 8.21 -0.14 -17.84
CA PRO A 266 8.02 -0.87 -19.07
C PRO A 266 6.52 -1.21 -19.19
N PRO A 267 5.92 -1.09 -20.39
CA PRO A 267 4.54 -1.52 -20.58
C PRO A 267 4.43 -2.95 -20.09
N LEU A 268 3.43 -3.24 -19.26
CA LEU A 268 3.08 -4.62 -18.88
C LEU A 268 3.10 -5.42 -20.20
N SER A 269 4.00 -6.40 -20.29
CA SER A 269 4.23 -7.23 -21.47
C SER A 269 2.92 -7.49 -22.20
N ALA A 270 2.84 -7.03 -23.42
CA ALA A 270 1.78 -7.42 -24.34
C ALA A 270 1.68 -8.95 -24.30
N ALA A 271 0.49 -9.46 -24.12
CA ALA A 271 0.20 -10.89 -24.11
C ALA A 271 1.02 -11.58 -25.21
N LEU A 272 1.72 -12.64 -24.86
CA LEU A 272 2.35 -13.53 -25.82
C LEU A 272 1.31 -13.85 -26.90
N PRO A 273 1.63 -13.74 -28.19
CA PRO A 273 0.71 -14.16 -29.24
C PRO A 273 0.36 -15.63 -29.00
N GLY A 274 -0.92 -15.91 -28.93
CA GLY A 274 -1.42 -17.28 -28.83
C GLY A 274 -0.85 -18.11 -29.99
N PRO A 275 -0.71 -19.43 -29.82
CA PRO A 275 -0.20 -20.31 -30.88
C PRO A 275 -1.10 -20.16 -32.11
N GLU A 276 -0.51 -19.74 -33.20
CA GLU A 276 -1.17 -19.72 -34.52
C GLU A 276 -1.73 -21.09 -34.81
N GLY A 277 -3.01 -21.16 -35.14
CA GLY A 277 -3.73 -22.36 -35.47
C GLY A 277 -3.04 -23.09 -36.60
N GLN A 278 -2.58 -24.33 -36.35
CA GLN A 278 -2.15 -25.24 -37.36
C GLN A 278 -3.31 -25.52 -38.31
N GLY A 279 -3.03 -25.23 -39.59
CA GLY A 279 -3.95 -25.40 -40.69
C GLY A 279 -4.50 -26.83 -40.78
N SER A 280 -5.76 -26.90 -41.08
CA SER A 280 -6.51 -28.12 -41.42
C SER A 280 -5.83 -28.87 -42.59
N PRO A 281 -5.64 -30.18 -42.53
CA PRO A 281 -5.11 -30.93 -43.68
C PRO A 281 -6.15 -31.03 -44.80
N ALA A 282 -5.68 -30.69 -45.99
CA ALA A 282 -6.44 -30.81 -47.25
C ALA A 282 -6.95 -32.24 -47.46
N SER A 283 -8.22 -32.37 -47.79
CA SER A 283 -8.85 -33.58 -48.29
C SER A 283 -8.27 -33.96 -49.66
N ILE A 284 -7.59 -35.11 -49.75
CA ILE A 284 -7.21 -35.74 -51.00
C ILE A 284 -8.39 -36.58 -51.49
N SER A 285 -9.09 -36.09 -52.51
CA SER A 285 -9.99 -36.93 -53.31
C SER A 285 -9.16 -37.76 -54.31
N GLY A 286 -9.06 -39.05 -54.09
CA GLY A 286 -8.52 -40.00 -55.06
C GLY A 286 -9.65 -40.65 -55.83
N SER A 287 -9.75 -40.36 -57.10
CA SER A 287 -10.50 -41.15 -58.05
C SER A 287 -9.56 -42.21 -58.64
N GLY A 288 -10.03 -43.44 -58.72
CA GLY A 288 -9.42 -44.56 -59.37
C GLY A 288 -10.07 -45.85 -58.95
#